data_b209c704c0960f6a1de341eb46903d15
#
_entry.id   b209c704c0960f6a1de341eb46903d15
#
_cell.length_a   1.000
_cell.length_b   1.000
_cell.length_c   1.000
_cell.angle_alpha   90.00
_cell.angle_beta   90.00
_cell.angle_gamma   90.00
#
_symmetry.space_group_name_H-M   'P 1'
#
loop_
_entity.id
_entity.type
_entity.pdbx_description
1 polymer ?
#
loop_
_entity_poly.entity_id
_entity_poly.type
_entity_poly.pdbx_seq_one_letter_code
_entity_poly.pdbx_strand_id
1 'polypeptide(L)'
;VEYNKEIGKNVSLEELTSRYDAVFIGIGANIPWKMGIEGEDLQGVYGGNTLLEKQNHPDYTGKKVAIIGGGNVAMDCARTIKRLGAEKVTVIYRRSEKQMPAERKEIEDAKNEGVEFLFQNNVTKILGQDKLDKIECIKTELVKKEGESREVPIDIEGSNYQILMDYVVMAIGSAPEESIVSKLNLERTKKGYIKVNEEYRTSNRKVFAGGDIIGQKATVAYAARAGRDAAESIIEYLKK
;
A
#
# COMPACT_ATOMS: atom_id res chain seq x y z
N VAL A 1 1.72 27.98 -6.88
CA VAL A 1 0.82 26.84 -6.53
C VAL A 1 -0.61 27.25 -6.76
N GLU A 2 -1.36 26.47 -7.49
CA GLU A 2 -2.80 26.64 -7.68
C GLU A 2 -3.53 25.60 -6.80
N TYR A 3 -4.31 26.11 -5.84
CA TYR A 3 -5.11 25.24 -4.96
C TYR A 3 -6.49 24.96 -5.54
N ASN A 4 -7.17 23.95 -5.02
CA ASN A 4 -8.52 23.53 -5.44
C ASN A 4 -8.60 23.17 -6.94
N LYS A 5 -7.49 22.68 -7.51
CA LYS A 5 -7.40 22.16 -8.86
C LYS A 5 -7.27 20.63 -8.81
N GLU A 6 -8.29 19.94 -9.28
CA GLU A 6 -8.35 18.49 -9.31
C GLU A 6 -8.48 18.01 -10.75
N ILE A 7 -7.52 17.20 -11.19
CA ILE A 7 -7.53 16.63 -12.54
C ILE A 7 -8.76 15.75 -12.73
N GLY A 8 -9.45 16.01 -13.84
CA GLY A 8 -10.68 15.29 -14.21
C GLY A 8 -11.94 15.78 -13.52
N LYS A 9 -11.84 16.90 -12.77
CA LYS A 9 -13.00 17.60 -12.18
C LYS A 9 -13.10 19.04 -12.66
N ASN A 10 -12.05 19.83 -12.46
CA ASN A 10 -12.02 21.24 -12.84
C ASN A 10 -10.77 21.64 -13.66
N VAL A 11 -9.90 20.68 -13.96
CA VAL A 11 -8.80 20.80 -14.90
C VAL A 11 -8.61 19.46 -15.60
N SER A 12 -8.35 19.44 -16.90
CA SER A 12 -8.06 18.22 -17.64
C SER A 12 -6.56 18.10 -17.97
N LEU A 13 -6.10 16.87 -18.27
CA LEU A 13 -4.73 16.66 -18.73
C LEU A 13 -4.50 17.30 -20.11
N GLU A 14 -5.51 17.29 -20.97
CA GLU A 14 -5.50 17.95 -22.29
C GLU A 14 -5.31 19.45 -22.13
N GLU A 15 -6.02 20.10 -21.20
CA GLU A 15 -5.84 21.52 -20.90
C GLU A 15 -4.40 21.80 -20.46
N LEU A 16 -3.85 20.99 -19.54
CA LEU A 16 -2.47 21.15 -19.07
C LEU A 16 -1.46 20.99 -20.22
N THR A 17 -1.61 19.96 -21.04
CA THR A 17 -0.68 19.71 -22.16
C THR A 17 -0.82 20.71 -23.32
N SER A 18 -1.93 21.45 -23.39
CA SER A 18 -2.09 22.58 -24.32
C SER A 18 -1.40 23.86 -23.83
N ARG A 19 -1.36 24.06 -22.50
CA ARG A 19 -0.78 25.26 -21.85
C ARG A 19 0.72 25.13 -21.56
N TYR A 20 1.20 23.90 -21.38
CA TYR A 20 2.58 23.64 -20.99
C TYR A 20 3.28 22.71 -21.99
N ASP A 21 4.58 22.89 -22.15
CA ASP A 21 5.40 22.06 -23.02
C ASP A 21 5.71 20.68 -22.44
N ALA A 22 5.72 20.56 -21.11
CA ALA A 22 5.81 19.32 -20.38
C ALA A 22 4.98 19.36 -19.10
N VAL A 23 4.44 18.19 -18.69
CA VAL A 23 3.64 18.00 -17.47
C VAL A 23 4.24 16.82 -16.69
N PHE A 24 4.48 17.00 -15.39
CA PHE A 24 4.91 15.94 -14.50
C PHE A 24 3.77 15.53 -13.55
N ILE A 25 3.50 14.22 -13.46
CA ILE A 25 2.49 13.62 -12.57
C ILE A 25 3.19 12.94 -11.40
N GLY A 26 3.02 13.48 -10.19
CA GLY A 26 3.62 12.99 -8.94
C GLY A 26 2.60 12.84 -7.81
N ILE A 27 1.38 12.35 -8.12
CA ILE A 27 0.24 12.32 -7.18
C ILE A 27 0.26 11.14 -6.19
N GLY A 28 1.25 10.25 -6.30
CA GLY A 28 1.38 9.10 -5.39
C GLY A 28 0.37 7.98 -5.61
N ALA A 29 0.29 7.06 -4.63
CA ALA A 29 -0.60 5.90 -4.61
C ALA A 29 -1.02 5.61 -3.17
N ASN A 30 -2.13 6.22 -2.71
CA ASN A 30 -2.53 6.22 -1.30
C ASN A 30 -3.75 5.36 -0.99
N ILE A 31 -4.42 4.79 -2.01
CA ILE A 31 -5.63 3.99 -1.80
C ILE A 31 -5.22 2.58 -1.34
N PRO A 32 -5.54 2.17 -0.10
CA PRO A 32 -5.17 0.85 0.41
C PRO A 32 -5.78 -0.27 -0.45
N TRP A 33 -4.98 -1.27 -0.76
CA TRP A 33 -5.50 -2.46 -1.43
C TRP A 33 -6.37 -3.27 -0.50
N LYS A 34 -7.43 -3.85 -1.06
CA LYS A 34 -8.24 -4.90 -0.45
C LYS A 34 -7.69 -6.27 -0.85
N MET A 35 -7.90 -7.27 0.00
CA MET A 35 -7.56 -8.67 -0.29
C MET A 35 -8.60 -9.35 -1.18
N GLY A 36 -9.83 -8.83 -1.23
CA GLY A 36 -10.98 -9.43 -1.89
C GLY A 36 -11.56 -10.60 -1.09
N ILE A 37 -11.46 -10.55 0.23
CA ILE A 37 -11.98 -11.58 1.13
C ILE A 37 -13.29 -11.14 1.79
N GLU A 38 -14.05 -12.10 2.27
CA GLU A 38 -15.28 -11.88 3.02
C GLU A 38 -15.02 -11.04 4.27
N GLY A 39 -15.87 -10.04 4.52
CA GLY A 39 -15.87 -9.22 5.73
C GLY A 39 -14.93 -8.00 5.72
N GLU A 40 -14.28 -7.68 4.61
CA GLU A 40 -13.39 -6.50 4.51
C GLU A 40 -14.10 -5.16 4.71
N ASP A 41 -15.43 -5.13 4.54
CA ASP A 41 -16.26 -3.93 4.69
C ASP A 41 -16.93 -3.84 6.08
N LEU A 42 -16.67 -4.78 6.99
CA LEU A 42 -17.20 -4.75 8.35
C LEU A 42 -16.63 -3.57 9.14
N GLN A 43 -17.44 -3.03 10.06
CA GLN A 43 -16.96 -2.03 11.01
C GLN A 43 -15.78 -2.59 11.81
N GLY A 44 -14.72 -1.80 11.94
CA GLY A 44 -13.48 -2.21 12.63
C GLY A 44 -12.38 -2.67 11.67
N VAL A 45 -12.65 -2.69 10.36
CA VAL A 45 -11.64 -2.93 9.32
C VAL A 45 -11.19 -1.60 8.71
N TYR A 46 -9.88 -1.37 8.66
CA TYR A 46 -9.29 -0.11 8.21
C TYR A 46 -8.16 -0.34 7.21
N GLY A 47 -7.95 0.63 6.32
CA GLY A 47 -6.74 0.70 5.50
C GLY A 47 -5.61 1.41 6.24
N GLY A 48 -4.42 0.83 6.25
CA GLY A 48 -3.27 1.33 7.00
C GLY A 48 -2.87 2.76 6.61
N ASN A 49 -2.72 3.03 5.32
CA ASN A 49 -2.41 4.38 4.82
C ASN A 49 -3.45 5.42 5.28
N THR A 50 -4.74 5.06 5.22
CA THR A 50 -5.83 5.94 5.63
C THR A 50 -5.80 6.28 7.12
N LEU A 51 -5.49 5.30 7.98
CA LEU A 51 -5.36 5.53 9.42
C LEU A 51 -4.19 6.46 9.74
N LEU A 52 -3.04 6.22 9.12
CA LEU A 52 -1.84 7.03 9.35
C LEU A 52 -2.01 8.47 8.82
N GLU A 53 -2.64 8.64 7.66
CA GLU A 53 -2.87 9.95 7.05
C GLU A 53 -3.89 10.79 7.84
N LYS A 54 -5.06 10.20 8.14
CA LYS A 54 -6.15 10.92 8.79
C LYS A 54 -5.96 11.09 10.29
N GLN A 55 -5.11 10.28 10.91
CA GLN A 55 -4.89 10.24 12.37
C GLN A 55 -6.20 10.11 13.19
N ASN A 56 -7.27 9.65 12.55
CA ASN A 56 -8.58 9.44 13.19
C ASN A 56 -8.67 7.99 13.67
N HIS A 57 -7.90 7.69 14.71
CA HIS A 57 -7.85 6.36 15.30
C HIS A 57 -9.06 6.12 16.23
N PRO A 58 -9.64 4.90 16.22
CA PRO A 58 -10.58 4.51 17.26
C PRO A 58 -9.84 4.35 18.61
N ASP A 59 -10.60 4.17 19.69
CA ASP A 59 -10.02 3.80 20.98
C ASP A 59 -9.54 2.35 20.95
N TYR A 60 -8.24 2.16 21.13
CA TYR A 60 -7.58 0.84 21.16
C TYR A 60 -7.37 0.31 22.57
N THR A 61 -7.74 1.03 23.63
CA THR A 61 -7.51 0.62 25.01
C THR A 61 -8.12 -0.75 25.30
N GLY A 62 -7.29 -1.70 25.71
CA GLY A 62 -7.71 -3.08 25.97
C GLY A 62 -8.15 -3.88 24.74
N LYS A 63 -7.79 -3.43 23.52
CA LYS A 63 -8.23 -4.04 22.26
C LYS A 63 -7.14 -4.91 21.63
N LYS A 64 -7.60 -5.94 20.89
CA LYS A 64 -6.75 -6.83 20.09
C LYS A 64 -6.84 -6.41 18.62
N VAL A 65 -5.70 -6.09 18.03
CA VAL A 65 -5.62 -5.56 16.68
C VAL A 65 -4.74 -6.44 15.81
N ALA A 66 -5.27 -6.86 14.66
CA ALA A 66 -4.49 -7.53 13.63
C ALA A 66 -4.03 -6.53 12.57
N ILE A 67 -2.75 -6.57 12.22
CA ILE A 67 -2.16 -5.81 11.11
C ILE A 67 -1.80 -6.81 10.01
N ILE A 68 -2.44 -6.70 8.86
CA ILE A 68 -2.19 -7.62 7.74
C ILE A 68 -1.18 -6.98 6.79
N GLY A 69 0.02 -7.55 6.71
CA GLY A 69 1.09 -7.08 5.85
C GLY A 69 2.46 -7.13 6.50
N GLY A 70 3.51 -6.83 5.74
CA GLY A 70 4.90 -6.92 6.22
C GLY A 70 5.79 -5.78 5.73
N GLY A 71 5.22 -4.69 5.22
CA GLY A 71 5.94 -3.49 4.78
C GLY A 71 6.08 -2.43 5.87
N ASN A 72 6.73 -1.30 5.54
CA ASN A 72 6.90 -0.19 6.47
C ASN A 72 5.56 0.34 7.00
N VAL A 73 4.54 0.48 6.15
CA VAL A 73 3.18 0.88 6.56
C VAL A 73 2.61 -0.05 7.64
N ALA A 74 2.87 -1.37 7.54
CA ALA A 74 2.43 -2.31 8.56
C ALA A 74 3.16 -2.08 9.89
N MET A 75 4.45 -1.77 9.86
CA MET A 75 5.24 -1.44 11.06
C MET A 75 4.78 -0.13 11.68
N ASP A 76 4.58 0.91 10.87
CA ASP A 76 4.08 2.20 11.32
C ASP A 76 2.70 2.06 11.99
N CYS A 77 1.77 1.32 11.38
CA CYS A 77 0.46 1.04 11.96
C CYS A 77 0.58 0.26 13.27
N ALA A 78 1.38 -0.81 13.30
CA ALA A 78 1.51 -1.67 14.46
C ALA A 78 2.08 -0.91 15.67
N ARG A 79 3.15 -0.14 15.47
CA ARG A 79 3.79 0.67 16.51
C ARG A 79 2.88 1.80 16.99
N THR A 80 2.23 2.52 16.05
CA THR A 80 1.29 3.58 16.40
C THR A 80 0.14 3.04 17.25
N ILE A 81 -0.51 1.96 16.83
CA ILE A 81 -1.64 1.36 17.53
C ILE A 81 -1.22 0.80 18.89
N LYS A 82 -0.03 0.20 18.98
CA LYS A 82 0.52 -0.26 20.27
C LYS A 82 0.71 0.90 21.24
N ARG A 83 1.27 2.00 20.79
CA ARG A 83 1.46 3.24 21.57
C ARG A 83 0.15 3.91 21.97
N LEU A 84 -0.90 3.74 21.18
CA LEU A 84 -2.26 4.21 21.48
C LEU A 84 -3.03 3.30 22.47
N GLY A 85 -2.36 2.33 23.11
CA GLY A 85 -2.90 1.57 24.25
C GLY A 85 -3.55 0.24 23.88
N ALA A 86 -3.35 -0.28 22.67
CA ALA A 86 -3.82 -1.64 22.35
C ALA A 86 -3.20 -2.67 23.28
N GLU A 87 -4.04 -3.54 23.84
CA GLU A 87 -3.61 -4.67 24.68
C GLU A 87 -2.68 -5.58 23.88
N LYS A 88 -3.12 -5.96 22.69
CA LYS A 88 -2.39 -6.84 21.80
C LYS A 88 -2.41 -6.33 20.38
N VAL A 89 -1.23 -6.24 19.75
CA VAL A 89 -1.07 -5.97 18.32
C VAL A 89 -0.35 -7.15 17.69
N THR A 90 -0.96 -7.76 16.67
CA THR A 90 -0.40 -8.93 15.97
C THR A 90 -0.24 -8.61 14.50
N VAL A 91 0.99 -8.58 14.01
CA VAL A 91 1.29 -8.50 12.59
C VAL A 91 1.17 -9.89 11.96
N ILE A 92 0.27 -10.04 10.99
CA ILE A 92 0.05 -11.29 10.26
C ILE A 92 0.70 -11.17 8.88
N TYR A 93 1.65 -12.06 8.61
CA TYR A 93 2.39 -12.02 7.36
C TYR A 93 2.50 -13.41 6.72
N ARG A 94 2.07 -13.52 5.46
CA ARG A 94 1.99 -14.80 4.73
C ARG A 94 3.33 -15.41 4.33
N ARG A 95 4.45 -14.74 4.61
CA ARG A 95 5.81 -15.25 4.38
C ARG A 95 6.59 -15.28 5.69
N SER A 96 7.88 -15.64 5.61
CA SER A 96 8.77 -15.59 6.76
C SER A 96 9.27 -14.17 7.03
N GLU A 97 9.82 -13.94 8.20
CA GLU A 97 10.45 -12.67 8.59
C GLU A 97 11.53 -12.23 7.59
N LYS A 98 12.33 -13.17 7.08
CA LYS A 98 13.40 -12.88 6.12
C LYS A 98 12.91 -12.21 4.82
N GLN A 99 11.64 -12.42 4.48
CA GLN A 99 11.04 -11.88 3.25
C GLN A 99 10.18 -10.64 3.50
N MET A 100 10.15 -10.12 4.73
CA MET A 100 9.47 -8.86 5.00
C MET A 100 10.15 -7.72 4.23
N PRO A 101 9.36 -6.89 3.50
CA PRO A 101 9.91 -5.74 2.79
C PRO A 101 10.16 -4.52 3.70
N ALA A 102 9.69 -4.54 4.96
CA ALA A 102 9.97 -3.50 5.94
C ALA A 102 11.47 -3.43 6.27
N GLU A 103 11.93 -2.24 6.64
CA GLU A 103 13.30 -2.05 7.12
C GLU A 103 13.53 -2.83 8.43
N ARG A 104 14.69 -3.51 8.54
CA ARG A 104 14.98 -4.38 9.69
C ARG A 104 14.85 -3.67 11.02
N LYS A 105 15.30 -2.42 11.09
CA LYS A 105 15.19 -1.59 12.29
C LYS A 105 13.74 -1.38 12.71
N GLU A 106 12.83 -1.14 11.77
CA GLU A 106 11.40 -0.97 12.07
C GLU A 106 10.77 -2.26 12.62
N ILE A 107 11.20 -3.42 12.12
CA ILE A 107 10.76 -4.73 12.64
C ILE A 107 11.28 -4.94 14.08
N GLU A 108 12.55 -4.64 14.33
CA GLU A 108 13.16 -4.74 15.65
C GLU A 108 12.50 -3.79 16.66
N ASP A 109 12.28 -2.54 16.27
CA ASP A 109 11.59 -1.55 17.09
C ASP A 109 10.15 -2.00 17.42
N ALA A 110 9.40 -2.52 16.45
CA ALA A 110 8.06 -3.05 16.69
C ALA A 110 8.07 -4.20 17.69
N LYS A 111 9.02 -5.14 17.59
CA LYS A 111 9.18 -6.24 18.55
C LYS A 111 9.51 -5.72 19.95
N ASN A 112 10.41 -4.75 20.06
CA ASN A 112 10.80 -4.15 21.34
C ASN A 112 9.63 -3.39 21.99
N GLU A 113 8.71 -2.84 21.21
CA GLU A 113 7.48 -2.21 21.67
C GLU A 113 6.37 -3.23 22.03
N GLY A 114 6.64 -4.54 21.91
CA GLY A 114 5.71 -5.60 22.28
C GLY A 114 4.67 -5.93 21.21
N VAL A 115 4.97 -5.66 19.93
CA VAL A 115 4.18 -6.14 18.79
C VAL A 115 4.50 -7.63 18.55
N GLU A 116 3.47 -8.45 18.45
CA GLU A 116 3.60 -9.87 18.10
C GLU A 116 3.60 -10.08 16.59
N PHE A 117 4.28 -11.14 16.14
CA PHE A 117 4.36 -11.49 14.72
C PHE A 117 3.87 -12.93 14.50
N LEU A 118 2.95 -13.07 13.57
CA LEU A 118 2.43 -14.36 13.11
C LEU A 118 2.86 -14.57 11.66
N PHE A 119 4.02 -15.19 11.50
CA PHE A 119 4.61 -15.48 10.19
C PHE A 119 4.01 -16.73 9.55
N GLN A 120 4.07 -16.81 8.22
CA GLN A 120 3.53 -17.93 7.45
C GLN A 120 2.05 -18.20 7.76
N ASN A 121 1.30 -17.11 7.86
CA ASN A 121 -0.15 -17.12 8.03
C ASN A 121 -0.80 -16.11 7.08
N ASN A 122 -1.90 -16.53 6.48
CA ASN A 122 -2.73 -15.71 5.62
C ASN A 122 -4.11 -15.55 6.24
N VAL A 123 -4.71 -14.37 6.15
CA VAL A 123 -6.11 -14.15 6.56
C VAL A 123 -7.00 -14.49 5.38
N THR A 124 -7.96 -15.38 5.58
CA THR A 124 -8.87 -15.85 4.53
C THR A 124 -10.25 -15.23 4.64
N LYS A 125 -10.67 -14.84 5.86
CA LYS A 125 -11.95 -14.18 6.12
C LYS A 125 -11.86 -13.26 7.32
N ILE A 126 -12.70 -12.24 7.33
CA ILE A 126 -12.99 -11.40 8.48
C ILE A 126 -14.44 -11.68 8.85
N LEU A 127 -14.68 -12.06 10.11
CA LEU A 127 -15.95 -12.59 10.56
C LEU A 127 -16.58 -11.66 11.61
N GLY A 128 -17.89 -11.53 11.53
CA GLY A 128 -18.73 -10.72 12.42
C GLY A 128 -20.09 -10.49 11.79
N GLN A 129 -20.98 -9.79 12.47
CA GLN A 129 -22.29 -9.42 11.92
C GLN A 129 -22.22 -8.02 11.31
N ASP A 130 -22.31 -6.97 12.12
CA ASP A 130 -22.15 -5.57 11.67
C ASP A 130 -20.70 -5.08 11.87
N LYS A 131 -20.06 -5.64 12.89
CA LYS A 131 -18.68 -5.36 13.30
C LYS A 131 -17.89 -6.66 13.33
N LEU A 132 -16.61 -6.56 12.99
CA LEU A 132 -15.72 -7.72 13.12
C LEU A 132 -15.61 -8.17 14.60
N ASP A 133 -15.52 -9.46 14.83
CA ASP A 133 -15.26 -10.09 16.14
C ASP A 133 -14.08 -11.06 16.07
N LYS A 134 -13.77 -11.59 14.90
CA LYS A 134 -12.68 -12.53 14.68
C LYS A 134 -12.24 -12.57 13.23
N ILE A 135 -11.07 -13.14 13.01
CA ILE A 135 -10.51 -13.43 11.69
C ILE A 135 -10.30 -14.93 11.53
N GLU A 136 -10.44 -15.43 10.32
CA GLU A 136 -10.01 -16.77 9.95
C GLU A 136 -8.64 -16.68 9.28
N CYS A 137 -7.70 -17.47 9.80
CA CYS A 137 -6.37 -17.59 9.25
C CYS A 137 -6.12 -19.00 8.72
N ILE A 138 -5.25 -19.12 7.74
CA ILE A 138 -4.70 -20.38 7.23
C ILE A 138 -3.17 -20.32 7.28
N LYS A 139 -2.53 -21.43 7.64
CA LYS A 139 -1.07 -21.52 7.60
C LYS A 139 -0.58 -21.55 6.15
N THR A 140 0.60 -20.99 5.91
CA THR A 140 1.22 -21.03 4.59
C THR A 140 2.59 -21.68 4.65
N GLU A 141 3.01 -22.30 3.57
CA GLU A 141 4.38 -22.74 3.32
C GLU A 141 5.00 -21.98 2.16
N LEU A 142 6.31 -21.87 2.16
CA LEU A 142 7.06 -21.16 1.13
C LEU A 142 7.60 -22.14 0.13
N VAL A 143 7.16 -22.03 -1.12
CA VAL A 143 7.58 -22.92 -2.22
C VAL A 143 8.29 -22.11 -3.29
N LYS A 144 9.46 -22.60 -3.70
CA LYS A 144 10.17 -22.03 -4.85
C LYS A 144 9.58 -22.59 -6.14
N LYS A 145 8.84 -21.75 -6.85
CA LYS A 145 8.33 -22.11 -8.19
C LYS A 145 9.39 -21.86 -9.25
N GLU A 146 9.44 -22.73 -10.26
CA GLU A 146 10.34 -22.59 -11.40
C GLU A 146 10.03 -21.28 -12.15
N GLY A 147 11.08 -20.48 -12.45
CA GLY A 147 10.94 -19.15 -13.07
C GLY A 147 10.62 -18.00 -12.11
N GLU A 148 10.36 -18.24 -10.83
CA GLU A 148 10.13 -17.21 -9.83
C GLU A 148 11.43 -16.83 -9.10
N SER A 149 11.70 -15.51 -8.99
CA SER A 149 12.88 -15.01 -8.25
C SER A 149 12.72 -15.12 -6.72
N ARG A 150 11.49 -15.32 -6.23
CA ARG A 150 11.16 -15.38 -4.80
C ARG A 150 10.24 -16.58 -4.52
N GLU A 151 10.41 -17.17 -3.34
CA GLU A 151 9.48 -18.18 -2.83
C GLU A 151 8.06 -17.60 -2.74
N VAL A 152 7.07 -18.39 -3.14
CA VAL A 152 5.64 -18.03 -3.15
C VAL A 152 4.96 -18.71 -1.96
N PRO A 153 4.19 -17.98 -1.15
CA PRO A 153 3.40 -18.60 -0.09
C PRO A 153 2.24 -19.38 -0.70
N ILE A 154 2.08 -20.62 -0.27
CA ILE A 154 0.98 -21.53 -0.63
C ILE A 154 0.23 -21.86 0.65
N ASP A 155 -1.10 -21.79 0.61
CA ASP A 155 -1.95 -22.11 1.74
C ASP A 155 -1.93 -23.63 1.99
N ILE A 156 -1.79 -24.03 3.27
CA ILE A 156 -1.82 -25.44 3.71
C ILE A 156 -3.28 -25.80 3.97
N GLU A 157 -3.86 -26.61 3.11
CA GLU A 157 -5.25 -27.04 3.21
C GLU A 157 -5.54 -27.69 4.58
N GLY A 158 -6.72 -27.37 5.15
CA GLY A 158 -7.17 -27.90 6.43
C GLY A 158 -6.47 -27.30 7.66
N SER A 159 -5.60 -26.31 7.50
CA SER A 159 -4.92 -25.63 8.62
C SER A 159 -5.65 -24.39 9.11
N ASN A 160 -6.90 -24.19 8.71
CA ASN A 160 -7.70 -23.02 9.08
C ASN A 160 -7.96 -22.98 10.58
N TYR A 161 -7.91 -21.78 11.16
CA TYR A 161 -8.25 -21.52 12.54
C TYR A 161 -8.71 -20.08 12.73
N GLN A 162 -9.36 -19.78 13.85
CA GLN A 162 -9.92 -18.45 14.11
C GLN A 162 -9.20 -17.76 15.27
N ILE A 163 -9.08 -16.44 15.19
CA ILE A 163 -8.50 -15.59 16.23
C ILE A 163 -9.48 -14.44 16.50
N LEU A 164 -9.80 -14.20 17.78
CA LEU A 164 -10.61 -13.08 18.21
C LEU A 164 -9.83 -11.78 18.04
N MET A 165 -10.42 -10.81 17.36
CA MET A 165 -9.85 -9.49 17.09
C MET A 165 -10.94 -8.42 17.19
N ASP A 166 -10.60 -7.26 17.73
CA ASP A 166 -11.49 -6.09 17.79
C ASP A 166 -11.36 -5.22 16.55
N TYR A 167 -10.15 -5.18 15.95
CA TYR A 167 -9.83 -4.38 14.76
C TYR A 167 -8.90 -5.12 13.83
N VAL A 168 -9.02 -4.81 12.54
CA VAL A 168 -8.12 -5.27 11.48
C VAL A 168 -7.63 -4.07 10.68
N VAL A 169 -6.33 -4.02 10.40
CA VAL A 169 -5.71 -3.01 9.56
C VAL A 169 -5.03 -3.65 8.36
N MET A 170 -5.50 -3.28 7.18
CA MET A 170 -4.98 -3.75 5.90
C MET A 170 -3.77 -2.91 5.49
N ALA A 171 -2.58 -3.48 5.55
CA ALA A 171 -1.30 -2.82 5.19
C ALA A 171 -0.53 -3.61 4.12
N ILE A 172 -1.25 -4.07 3.10
CA ILE A 172 -0.74 -4.95 2.02
C ILE A 172 -0.26 -4.20 0.78
N GLY A 173 -0.23 -2.88 0.85
CA GLY A 173 0.13 -1.97 -0.23
C GLY A 173 -1.00 -1.02 -0.59
N SER A 174 -0.74 -0.18 -1.59
CA SER A 174 -1.68 0.83 -2.05
C SER A 174 -1.67 0.95 -3.57
N ALA A 175 -2.75 1.50 -4.11
CA ALA A 175 -2.94 1.80 -5.51
C ALA A 175 -3.10 3.31 -5.74
N PRO A 176 -2.87 3.80 -6.96
CA PRO A 176 -3.33 5.12 -7.37
C PRO A 176 -4.84 5.25 -7.25
N GLU A 177 -5.31 6.48 -7.05
CA GLU A 177 -6.74 6.75 -7.01
C GLU A 177 -7.38 6.60 -8.39
N GLU A 178 -8.22 5.57 -8.57
CA GLU A 178 -8.84 5.22 -9.85
C GLU A 178 -9.70 6.36 -10.42
N SER A 179 -10.38 7.11 -9.56
CA SER A 179 -11.20 8.27 -9.96
C SER A 179 -10.40 9.37 -10.66
N ILE A 180 -9.08 9.43 -10.41
CA ILE A 180 -8.16 10.37 -11.04
C ILE A 180 -7.47 9.72 -12.24
N VAL A 181 -6.82 8.57 -12.03
CA VAL A 181 -5.97 7.98 -13.09
C VAL A 181 -6.75 7.50 -14.31
N SER A 182 -8.03 7.10 -14.16
CA SER A 182 -8.91 6.76 -15.28
C SER A 182 -9.15 7.94 -16.23
N LYS A 183 -9.14 9.18 -15.70
CA LYS A 183 -9.36 10.41 -16.46
C LYS A 183 -8.10 10.95 -17.15
N LEU A 184 -6.93 10.41 -16.84
CA LEU A 184 -5.67 10.80 -17.46
C LEU A 184 -5.50 10.25 -18.88
N ASN A 185 -6.24 9.20 -19.23
CA ASN A 185 -6.16 8.51 -20.52
C ASN A 185 -4.72 8.09 -20.90
N LEU A 186 -3.94 7.62 -19.93
CA LEU A 186 -2.57 7.14 -20.08
C LEU A 186 -2.50 5.62 -19.96
N GLU A 187 -1.51 5.01 -20.61
CA GLU A 187 -1.25 3.58 -20.43
C GLU A 187 -0.94 3.24 -18.97
N ARG A 188 -1.48 2.11 -18.51
CA ARG A 188 -1.34 1.63 -17.13
C ARG A 188 -0.82 0.20 -17.08
N THR A 189 -0.17 -0.12 -15.98
CA THR A 189 0.20 -1.49 -15.64
C THR A 189 -1.06 -2.30 -15.24
N LYS A 190 -0.96 -3.63 -15.18
CA LYS A 190 -2.04 -4.51 -14.69
C LYS A 190 -2.48 -4.17 -13.25
N LYS A 191 -1.64 -3.49 -12.49
CA LYS A 191 -1.91 -3.05 -11.10
C LYS A 191 -2.46 -1.62 -10.99
N GLY A 192 -2.77 -0.97 -12.12
CA GLY A 192 -3.35 0.37 -12.15
C GLY A 192 -2.35 1.54 -12.10
N TYR A 193 -1.04 1.29 -11.94
CA TYR A 193 -0.02 2.34 -11.97
C TYR A 193 0.18 2.90 -13.37
N ILE A 194 0.57 4.18 -13.48
CA ILE A 194 0.94 4.79 -14.77
C ILE A 194 2.20 4.11 -15.30
N LYS A 195 2.16 3.69 -16.57
CA LYS A 195 3.30 3.08 -17.25
C LYS A 195 4.20 4.17 -17.81
N VAL A 196 5.49 4.08 -17.54
CA VAL A 196 6.53 4.96 -18.06
C VAL A 196 7.66 4.18 -18.71
N ASN A 197 8.39 4.83 -19.59
CA ASN A 197 9.65 4.32 -20.15
C ASN A 197 10.85 4.67 -19.24
N GLU A 198 12.07 4.38 -19.68
CA GLU A 198 13.31 4.67 -18.95
C GLU A 198 13.55 6.16 -18.69
N GLU A 199 12.93 7.04 -19.50
CA GLU A 199 12.98 8.49 -19.37
C GLU A 199 11.83 9.05 -18.49
N TYR A 200 11.12 8.21 -17.74
CA TYR A 200 9.93 8.58 -16.96
C TYR A 200 8.78 9.16 -17.80
N ARG A 201 8.78 8.98 -19.10
CA ARG A 201 7.77 9.47 -20.02
C ARG A 201 6.63 8.47 -20.16
N THR A 202 5.40 8.96 -20.13
CA THR A 202 4.18 8.17 -20.29
C THR A 202 3.87 7.87 -21.77
N SER A 203 2.70 7.28 -22.04
CA SER A 203 2.16 7.13 -23.41
C SER A 203 1.88 8.47 -24.10
N ASN A 204 1.73 9.58 -23.36
CA ASN A 204 1.67 10.92 -23.91
C ASN A 204 3.07 11.56 -23.88
N ARG A 205 3.58 11.99 -25.05
CA ARG A 205 4.94 12.50 -25.20
C ARG A 205 5.30 13.72 -24.34
N LYS A 206 4.31 14.54 -23.96
CA LYS A 206 4.48 15.72 -23.11
C LYS A 206 4.33 15.39 -21.62
N VAL A 207 3.92 14.15 -21.26
CA VAL A 207 3.58 13.81 -19.88
C VAL A 207 4.59 12.82 -19.31
N PHE A 208 5.14 13.19 -18.17
CA PHE A 208 6.08 12.41 -17.38
C PHE A 208 5.45 12.05 -16.04
N ALA A 209 5.87 10.96 -15.43
CA ALA A 209 5.37 10.56 -14.11
C ALA A 209 6.48 9.90 -13.27
N GLY A 210 6.40 10.06 -11.95
CA GLY A 210 7.40 9.49 -11.04
C GLY A 210 6.89 9.34 -9.61
N GLY A 211 7.62 8.59 -8.79
CA GLY A 211 7.24 8.24 -7.42
C GLY A 211 6.24 7.07 -7.39
N ASP A 212 5.40 7.02 -6.36
CA ASP A 212 4.54 5.84 -6.12
C ASP A 212 3.48 5.64 -7.21
N ILE A 213 3.11 6.70 -7.95
CA ILE A 213 2.15 6.62 -9.06
C ILE A 213 2.60 5.68 -10.18
N ILE A 214 3.89 5.42 -10.32
CA ILE A 214 4.46 4.49 -11.32
C ILE A 214 4.78 3.10 -10.74
N GLY A 215 4.43 2.86 -9.47
CA GLY A 215 4.60 1.55 -8.82
C GLY A 215 6.04 1.22 -8.43
N GLN A 216 6.89 2.20 -8.19
CA GLN A 216 8.24 2.01 -7.64
C GLN A 216 8.18 1.70 -6.14
N LYS A 217 9.35 1.38 -5.54
CA LYS A 217 9.46 1.17 -4.09
C LYS A 217 8.98 2.44 -3.36
N ALA A 218 7.91 2.32 -2.57
CA ALA A 218 7.25 3.42 -1.88
C ALA A 218 8.11 3.93 -0.71
N THR A 219 9.12 4.73 -1.01
CA THR A 219 9.95 5.44 -0.03
C THR A 219 10.27 6.84 -0.52
N VAL A 220 10.47 7.78 0.42
CA VAL A 220 10.84 9.18 0.11
C VAL A 220 12.06 9.25 -0.81
N ALA A 221 13.09 8.42 -0.56
CA ALA A 221 14.30 8.41 -1.36
C ALA A 221 14.05 8.03 -2.83
N TYR A 222 13.21 7.01 -3.09
CA TYR A 222 12.83 6.61 -4.44
C TYR A 222 11.95 7.65 -5.13
N ALA A 223 11.00 8.26 -4.41
CA ALA A 223 10.16 9.32 -4.96
C ALA A 223 10.98 10.55 -5.34
N ALA A 224 11.89 11.00 -4.47
CA ALA A 224 12.80 12.13 -4.74
C ALA A 224 13.72 11.83 -5.95
N ARG A 225 14.28 10.61 -6.01
CA ARG A 225 15.10 10.19 -7.15
C ARG A 225 14.29 10.22 -8.45
N ALA A 226 13.09 9.63 -8.45
CA ALA A 226 12.23 9.61 -9.63
C ALA A 226 11.87 11.04 -10.11
N GLY A 227 11.60 11.96 -9.18
CA GLY A 227 11.35 13.35 -9.49
C GLY A 227 12.56 14.06 -10.13
N ARG A 228 13.77 13.82 -9.59
CA ARG A 228 15.01 14.36 -10.14
C ARG A 228 15.27 13.81 -11.56
N ASP A 229 15.25 12.48 -11.70
CA ASP A 229 15.58 11.82 -12.97
C ASP A 229 14.54 12.17 -14.06
N ALA A 230 13.27 12.32 -13.69
CA ALA A 230 12.23 12.81 -14.59
C ALA A 230 12.44 14.28 -14.98
N ALA A 231 12.91 15.14 -14.06
CA ALA A 231 13.22 16.53 -14.37
C ALA A 231 14.38 16.64 -15.37
N GLU A 232 15.42 15.82 -15.23
CA GLU A 232 16.52 15.73 -16.20
C GLU A 232 15.99 15.31 -17.58
N SER A 233 15.12 14.31 -17.64
CA SER A 233 14.49 13.85 -18.88
C SER A 233 13.60 14.92 -19.54
N ILE A 234 12.88 15.70 -18.73
CA ILE A 234 12.08 16.85 -19.23
C ILE A 234 13.00 17.92 -19.82
N ILE A 235 14.10 18.25 -19.16
CA ILE A 235 15.08 19.25 -19.67
C ILE A 235 15.61 18.80 -21.05
N GLU A 236 15.98 17.54 -21.21
CA GLU A 236 16.46 17.01 -22.50
C GLU A 236 15.34 16.99 -23.57
N TYR A 237 14.11 16.72 -23.17
CA TYR A 237 12.96 16.77 -24.06
C TYR A 237 12.69 18.19 -24.59
N LEU A 238 12.83 19.21 -23.74
CA LEU A 238 12.56 20.62 -24.11
C LEU A 238 13.67 21.27 -24.92
N LYS A 239 14.87 20.67 -25.02
CA LYS A 239 15.96 21.13 -25.88
C LYS A 239 15.79 20.72 -27.36
N LYS A 240 14.91 19.75 -27.63
CA LYS A 240 14.63 19.22 -28.98
C LYS A 240 13.49 19.97 -29.65
#